data_eab49693da9f313085313d6a3ea826d9
#
_entry.id   eab49693da9f313085313d6a3ea826d9
#
_cell.length_a   1.000
_cell.length_b   1.000
_cell.length_c   1.000
_cell.angle_alpha   90.00
_cell.angle_beta   90.00
_cell.angle_gamma   90.00
#
_symmetry.space_group_name_H-M   'P 1'
#
loop_
_entity.id
_entity.type
_entity.pdbx_description
1 polymer ?
#
loop_
_entity_poly.entity_id
_entity_poly.type
_entity_poly.pdbx_seq_one_letter_code
_entity_poly.pdbx_strand_id
1 'polypeptide(L)'
;MSPGDLIWLFFLFSALQPVLKQRFLEASRQRLIAKIERQRGSRVILLVHRQETMSVLGFPVFRYIDVNDSEEVLRAIHLTDPAVPIDIVLHTPGGLVLASLQIARAIHKHQGKVTAFVPHYAMSGGTLIALAADEIIMSEYAVIGPVDPQLGQYPAASILKAVAKKPVAEVDDNTLILADQAEKAMTQLRDSVQELLTGKIPQEKVEQLARLLSEGTWTHDHPITFEVAKSFGLPVRSDISTEFLDLMGLYPQPVRRQPTVEYLPERRRFQGSQGRDA
;
A
#
# COMPACT_ATOMS: atom_id res chain seq x y z
N MET A 1 39.91 22.47 -27.06
CA MET A 1 38.44 22.46 -26.90
C MET A 1 37.93 23.84 -27.12
N SER A 2 37.03 24.01 -28.06
CA SER A 2 36.37 25.29 -28.29
C SER A 2 35.36 25.62 -27.16
N PRO A 3 35.00 26.87 -26.94
CA PRO A 3 33.91 27.19 -25.99
C PRO A 3 32.59 26.46 -26.29
N GLY A 4 32.33 26.18 -27.58
CA GLY A 4 31.20 25.37 -28.00
C GLY A 4 31.25 23.92 -27.52
N ASP A 5 32.44 23.31 -27.50
CA ASP A 5 32.63 21.92 -27.02
C ASP A 5 32.32 21.81 -25.52
N LEU A 6 32.69 22.82 -24.72
CA LEU A 6 32.39 22.89 -23.28
C LEU A 6 30.88 22.99 -23.01
N ILE A 7 30.19 23.82 -23.80
CA ILE A 7 28.73 23.98 -23.72
C ILE A 7 28.02 22.64 -24.05
N TRP A 8 28.44 21.97 -25.12
CA TRP A 8 27.91 20.68 -25.49
C TRP A 8 28.13 19.61 -24.42
N LEU A 9 29.33 19.55 -23.85
CA LEU A 9 29.64 18.64 -22.74
C LEU A 9 28.80 18.92 -21.51
N PHE A 10 28.55 20.19 -21.19
CA PHE A 10 27.67 20.57 -20.09
C PHE A 10 26.23 20.10 -20.31
N PHE A 11 25.67 20.30 -21.51
CA PHE A 11 24.33 19.81 -21.84
C PHE A 11 24.27 18.28 -21.83
N LEU A 12 25.25 17.60 -22.39
CA LEU A 12 25.32 16.14 -22.38
C LEU A 12 25.38 15.61 -20.95
N PHE A 13 26.24 16.19 -20.10
CA PHE A 13 26.35 15.79 -18.69
C PHE A 13 25.04 16.07 -17.92
N SER A 14 24.42 17.22 -18.13
CA SER A 14 23.13 17.57 -17.52
C SER A 14 22.00 16.63 -17.94
N ALA A 15 21.99 16.18 -19.19
CA ALA A 15 21.02 15.21 -19.70
C ALA A 15 21.25 13.78 -19.16
N LEU A 16 22.52 13.42 -18.91
CA LEU A 16 22.87 12.09 -18.36
C LEU A 16 22.66 11.98 -16.86
N GLN A 17 22.76 13.07 -16.12
CA GLN A 17 22.64 13.07 -14.65
C GLN A 17 21.37 12.41 -14.12
N PRO A 18 20.14 12.69 -14.63
CA PRO A 18 18.92 12.03 -14.14
C PRO A 18 18.93 10.53 -14.45
N VAL A 19 19.45 10.11 -15.61
CA VAL A 19 19.55 8.70 -16.00
C VAL A 19 20.50 7.95 -15.07
N LEU A 20 21.68 8.51 -14.80
CA LEU A 20 22.66 7.93 -13.88
C LEU A 20 22.10 7.82 -12.46
N LYS A 21 21.40 8.86 -11.98
CA LYS A 21 20.73 8.84 -10.68
C LYS A 21 19.69 7.73 -10.60
N GLN A 22 18.86 7.58 -11.63
CA GLN A 22 17.85 6.51 -11.69
C GLN A 22 18.50 5.13 -11.65
N ARG A 23 19.51 4.88 -12.48
CA ARG A 23 20.27 3.61 -12.50
C ARG A 23 20.91 3.29 -11.16
N PHE A 24 21.48 4.30 -10.49
CA PHE A 24 22.05 4.12 -9.16
C PHE A 24 20.96 3.71 -8.13
N LEU A 25 19.81 4.36 -8.15
CA LEU A 25 18.68 4.02 -7.26
C LEU A 25 18.16 2.60 -7.54
N GLU A 26 18.01 2.22 -8.81
CA GLU A 26 17.60 0.87 -9.22
C GLU A 26 18.58 -0.18 -8.72
N ALA A 27 19.88 0.00 -8.96
CA ALA A 27 20.92 -0.90 -8.48
C ALA A 27 20.94 -1.01 -6.94
N SER A 28 20.73 0.12 -6.25
CA SER A 28 20.68 0.15 -4.78
C SER A 28 19.47 -0.61 -4.25
N ARG A 29 18.29 -0.45 -4.87
CA ARG A 29 17.08 -1.23 -4.55
C ARG A 29 17.32 -2.72 -4.72
N GLN A 30 17.84 -3.14 -5.88
CA GLN A 30 18.12 -4.55 -6.16
C GLN A 30 19.09 -5.16 -5.14
N ARG A 31 20.15 -4.44 -4.75
CA ARG A 31 21.09 -4.90 -3.73
C ARG A 31 20.42 -5.06 -2.35
N LEU A 32 19.57 -4.11 -1.98
CA LEU A 32 18.87 -4.15 -0.69
C LEU A 32 17.82 -5.26 -0.67
N ILE A 33 17.04 -5.43 -1.75
CA ILE A 33 16.12 -6.55 -1.93
C ILE A 33 16.87 -7.88 -1.78
N ALA A 34 17.95 -8.08 -2.54
CA ALA A 34 18.74 -9.31 -2.46
C ALA A 34 19.37 -9.55 -1.07
N LYS A 35 19.68 -8.48 -0.31
CA LYS A 35 20.11 -8.59 1.09
C LYS A 35 18.97 -9.11 1.97
N ILE A 36 17.77 -8.51 1.86
CA ILE A 36 16.58 -8.90 2.64
C ILE A 36 16.19 -10.35 2.31
N GLU A 37 16.13 -10.71 1.03
CA GLU A 37 15.80 -12.08 0.59
C GLU A 37 16.75 -13.12 1.20
N ARG A 38 18.07 -12.85 1.19
CA ARG A 38 19.05 -13.76 1.81
C ARG A 38 18.90 -13.86 3.32
N GLN A 39 18.61 -12.75 4.00
CA GLN A 39 18.47 -12.73 5.46
C GLN A 39 17.21 -13.45 5.93
N ARG A 40 16.14 -13.37 5.14
CA ARG A 40 14.84 -13.90 5.50
C ARG A 40 14.51 -15.23 4.85
N GLY A 41 15.29 -15.64 3.84
CA GLY A 41 15.01 -16.84 3.06
C GLY A 41 13.68 -16.75 2.30
N SER A 42 13.31 -15.57 1.86
CA SER A 42 12.01 -15.25 1.25
C SER A 42 12.17 -14.63 -0.14
N ARG A 43 11.08 -14.58 -0.90
CA ARG A 43 10.97 -13.72 -2.07
C ARG A 43 10.40 -12.37 -1.64
N VAL A 44 11.04 -11.27 -1.99
CA VAL A 44 10.55 -9.91 -1.72
C VAL A 44 9.84 -9.36 -2.96
N ILE A 45 8.56 -8.99 -2.79
CA ILE A 45 7.72 -8.34 -3.81
C ILE A 45 7.38 -6.94 -3.34
N LEU A 46 7.58 -5.93 -4.18
CA LEU A 46 7.33 -4.53 -3.83
C LEU A 46 6.14 -4.00 -4.62
N LEU A 47 5.12 -3.53 -3.92
CA LEU A 47 3.99 -2.79 -4.48
C LEU A 47 4.00 -1.38 -3.90
N VAL A 48 4.69 -0.46 -4.57
CA VAL A 48 5.00 0.88 -4.05
C VAL A 48 4.49 1.96 -5.00
N HIS A 49 3.43 2.63 -4.60
CA HIS A 49 2.87 3.79 -5.28
C HIS A 49 3.23 5.08 -4.53
N ARG A 50 4.23 5.79 -5.03
CA ARG A 50 4.53 7.14 -4.57
C ARG A 50 3.66 8.13 -5.35
N GLN A 51 2.67 8.70 -4.69
CA GLN A 51 1.63 9.56 -5.29
C GLN A 51 2.19 10.81 -6.01
N GLU A 52 3.39 11.22 -5.67
CA GLU A 52 3.91 12.53 -6.03
C GLU A 52 5.00 12.47 -7.10
N THR A 53 5.26 11.30 -7.70
CA THR A 53 6.47 11.10 -8.51
C THR A 53 6.31 11.39 -9.99
N MET A 54 5.11 11.64 -10.47
CA MET A 54 4.91 11.87 -11.91
C MET A 54 4.10 13.13 -12.14
N SER A 55 4.74 14.17 -12.65
CA SER A 55 4.04 15.22 -13.36
C SER A 55 4.28 15.03 -14.86
N VAL A 56 3.23 14.78 -15.61
CA VAL A 56 3.26 14.88 -17.06
C VAL A 56 2.80 16.28 -17.43
N LEU A 57 3.68 17.07 -18.02
CA LEU A 57 3.39 18.45 -18.38
C LEU A 57 2.95 19.33 -17.19
N GLY A 58 3.43 19.04 -15.98
CA GLY A 58 3.09 19.83 -14.77
C GLY A 58 1.83 19.34 -14.03
N PHE A 59 1.12 18.34 -14.52
CA PHE A 59 -0.04 17.74 -13.84
C PHE A 59 0.39 16.54 -12.99
N PRO A 60 -0.01 16.45 -11.70
CA PRO A 60 0.29 15.30 -10.87
C PRO A 60 -0.43 14.06 -11.41
N VAL A 61 0.31 12.99 -11.65
CA VAL A 61 -0.25 11.68 -12.02
C VAL A 61 -0.28 10.81 -10.76
N PHE A 62 -1.48 10.51 -10.28
CA PHE A 62 -1.67 9.61 -9.17
C PHE A 62 -1.61 8.16 -9.66
N ARG A 63 -0.86 7.31 -8.95
CA ARG A 63 -0.81 5.88 -9.20
C ARG A 63 -1.65 5.14 -8.19
N TYR A 64 -2.42 4.19 -8.69
CA TYR A 64 -3.27 3.27 -7.94
C TYR A 64 -2.99 1.85 -8.41
N ILE A 65 -3.36 0.86 -7.62
CA ILE A 65 -3.27 -0.55 -8.03
C ILE A 65 -4.11 -0.74 -9.29
N ASP A 66 -3.46 -1.19 -10.37
CA ASP A 66 -4.08 -1.45 -11.65
C ASP A 66 -3.84 -2.90 -12.12
N VAL A 67 -4.31 -3.22 -13.33
CA VAL A 67 -4.17 -4.57 -13.91
C VAL A 67 -2.70 -4.92 -14.14
N ASN A 68 -1.86 -3.96 -14.55
CA ASN A 68 -0.43 -4.23 -14.77
C ASN A 68 0.26 -4.61 -13.46
N ASP A 69 -0.08 -3.94 -12.34
CA ASP A 69 0.45 -4.29 -11.03
C ASP A 69 0.07 -5.73 -10.65
N SER A 70 -1.20 -6.11 -10.89
CA SER A 70 -1.63 -7.48 -10.60
C SER A 70 -0.91 -8.51 -11.45
N GLU A 71 -0.74 -8.26 -12.75
CA GLU A 71 -0.01 -9.16 -13.65
C GLU A 71 1.45 -9.35 -13.22
N GLU A 72 2.14 -8.27 -12.85
CA GLU A 72 3.54 -8.35 -12.41
C GLU A 72 3.69 -9.04 -11.05
N VAL A 73 2.78 -8.79 -10.09
CA VAL A 73 2.79 -9.50 -8.79
C VAL A 73 2.48 -10.98 -8.98
N LEU A 74 1.47 -11.33 -9.78
CA LEU A 74 1.15 -12.72 -10.08
C LEU A 74 2.31 -13.43 -10.78
N ARG A 75 2.99 -12.74 -11.70
CA ARG A 75 4.22 -13.25 -12.34
C ARG A 75 5.30 -13.53 -11.31
N ALA A 76 5.56 -12.61 -10.37
CA ALA A 76 6.55 -12.78 -9.32
C ALA A 76 6.23 -13.98 -8.42
N ILE A 77 4.95 -14.15 -8.05
CA ILE A 77 4.47 -15.31 -7.29
C ILE A 77 4.65 -16.60 -8.09
N HIS A 78 4.29 -16.61 -9.37
CA HIS A 78 4.44 -17.77 -10.26
C HIS A 78 5.90 -18.20 -10.45
N LEU A 79 6.83 -17.27 -10.46
CA LEU A 79 8.27 -17.53 -10.54
C LEU A 79 8.91 -17.92 -9.21
N THR A 80 8.12 -17.97 -8.15
CA THR A 80 8.58 -18.34 -6.80
C THR A 80 8.14 -19.79 -6.51
N ASP A 81 9.06 -20.62 -6.01
CA ASP A 81 8.71 -21.97 -5.56
C ASP A 81 7.60 -21.87 -4.51
N PRO A 82 6.53 -22.68 -4.62
CA PRO A 82 5.39 -22.63 -3.69
C PRO A 82 5.75 -22.73 -2.21
N ALA A 83 6.87 -23.38 -1.87
CA ALA A 83 7.33 -23.53 -0.49
C ALA A 83 8.16 -22.36 0.02
N VAL A 84 8.64 -21.46 -0.86
CA VAL A 84 9.45 -20.31 -0.47
C VAL A 84 8.55 -19.23 0.13
N PRO A 85 8.85 -18.71 1.33
CA PRO A 85 8.10 -17.60 1.93
C PRO A 85 8.12 -16.34 1.03
N ILE A 86 7.04 -15.57 1.08
CA ILE A 86 6.93 -14.29 0.38
C ILE A 86 6.83 -13.14 1.38
N ASP A 87 7.63 -12.11 1.18
CA ASP A 87 7.54 -10.83 1.86
C ASP A 87 7.01 -9.79 0.86
N ILE A 88 5.75 -9.38 1.01
CA ILE A 88 5.18 -8.32 0.17
C ILE A 88 5.25 -6.97 0.89
N VAL A 89 5.88 -5.98 0.26
CA VAL A 89 5.99 -4.62 0.81
C VAL A 89 4.94 -3.74 0.15
N LEU A 90 4.06 -3.18 0.97
CA LEU A 90 2.91 -2.39 0.53
C LEU A 90 3.08 -0.92 0.91
N HIS A 91 3.03 -0.05 -0.09
CA HIS A 91 2.94 1.40 0.09
C HIS A 91 2.01 1.95 -1.00
N THR A 92 0.71 2.01 -0.73
CA THR A 92 -0.29 2.28 -1.77
C THR A 92 -1.57 2.88 -1.19
N PRO A 93 -2.21 3.82 -1.91
CA PRO A 93 -3.55 4.30 -1.56
C PRO A 93 -4.66 3.30 -1.91
N GLY A 94 -4.34 2.17 -2.55
CA GLY A 94 -5.30 1.21 -3.07
C GLY A 94 -5.45 1.30 -4.58
N GLY A 95 -6.60 0.91 -5.12
CA GLY A 95 -6.88 0.94 -6.55
C GLY A 95 -8.03 0.04 -6.98
N LEU A 96 -7.93 -0.53 -8.18
CA LEU A 96 -8.97 -1.39 -8.74
C LEU A 96 -9.21 -2.63 -7.87
N VAL A 97 -10.47 -2.83 -7.47
CA VAL A 97 -10.88 -3.98 -6.66
C VAL A 97 -10.50 -5.30 -7.33
N LEU A 98 -10.69 -5.41 -8.66
CA LEU A 98 -10.32 -6.60 -9.42
C LEU A 98 -8.83 -6.94 -9.25
N ALA A 99 -7.95 -5.98 -9.51
CA ALA A 99 -6.51 -6.18 -9.43
C ALA A 99 -6.07 -6.52 -7.99
N SER A 100 -6.61 -5.79 -7.00
CA SER A 100 -6.32 -6.01 -5.59
C SER A 100 -6.75 -7.41 -5.12
N LEU A 101 -7.94 -7.87 -5.52
CA LEU A 101 -8.43 -9.22 -5.19
C LEU A 101 -7.67 -10.32 -5.92
N GLN A 102 -7.21 -10.10 -7.17
CA GLN A 102 -6.35 -11.04 -7.87
C GLN A 102 -5.04 -11.26 -7.08
N ILE A 103 -4.39 -10.18 -6.66
CA ILE A 103 -3.18 -10.24 -5.84
C ILE A 103 -3.47 -10.93 -4.50
N ALA A 104 -4.52 -10.47 -3.80
CA ALA A 104 -4.89 -11.00 -2.48
C ALA A 104 -5.14 -12.52 -2.53
N ARG A 105 -5.91 -13.00 -3.51
CA ARG A 105 -6.18 -14.44 -3.68
C ARG A 105 -4.95 -15.25 -4.06
N ALA A 106 -4.04 -14.68 -4.86
CA ALA A 106 -2.78 -15.35 -5.20
C ALA A 106 -1.89 -15.51 -3.95
N ILE A 107 -1.80 -14.48 -3.11
CA ILE A 107 -1.12 -14.51 -1.82
C ILE A 107 -1.77 -15.53 -0.89
N HIS A 108 -3.08 -15.48 -0.74
CA HIS A 108 -3.83 -16.38 0.13
C HIS A 108 -3.69 -17.87 -0.23
N LYS A 109 -3.47 -18.16 -1.52
CA LYS A 109 -3.28 -19.54 -2.03
C LYS A 109 -1.82 -20.00 -2.00
N HIS A 110 -0.87 -19.11 -1.71
CA HIS A 110 0.53 -19.51 -1.66
C HIS A 110 0.80 -20.43 -0.48
N GLN A 111 1.61 -21.50 -0.69
CA GLN A 111 1.85 -22.52 0.34
C GLN A 111 2.86 -22.08 1.40
N GLY A 112 3.87 -21.30 1.00
CA GLY A 112 4.86 -20.73 1.90
C GLY A 112 4.25 -19.57 2.69
N LYS A 113 4.79 -19.30 3.88
CA LYS A 113 4.33 -18.17 4.71
C LYS A 113 4.42 -16.84 3.93
N VAL A 114 3.34 -16.07 3.92
CA VAL A 114 3.33 -14.72 3.34
C VAL A 114 3.28 -13.69 4.46
N THR A 115 4.22 -12.74 4.44
CA THR A 115 4.25 -11.60 5.36
C THR A 115 4.05 -10.31 4.58
N ALA A 116 3.04 -9.52 4.96
CA ALA A 116 2.83 -8.17 4.42
C ALA A 116 3.56 -7.14 5.28
N PHE A 117 4.42 -6.34 4.66
CA PHE A 117 5.11 -5.23 5.30
C PHE A 117 4.46 -3.92 4.92
N VAL A 118 4.04 -3.14 5.91
CA VAL A 118 3.43 -1.81 5.72
C VAL A 118 4.33 -0.75 6.38
N PRO A 119 5.29 -0.17 5.65
CA PRO A 119 6.19 0.84 6.20
C PRO A 119 5.50 2.14 6.59
N HIS A 120 4.49 2.58 5.82
CA HIS A 120 3.79 3.84 6.06
C HIS A 120 2.28 3.69 5.92
N TYR A 121 1.76 3.23 4.77
CA TYR A 121 0.33 3.02 4.59
C TYR A 121 0.00 2.00 3.49
N ALA A 122 -1.10 1.29 3.68
CA ALA A 122 -1.70 0.41 2.68
C ALA A 122 -3.22 0.54 2.78
N MET A 123 -3.81 1.45 1.96
CA MET A 123 -5.22 1.79 2.04
C MET A 123 -6.06 0.97 1.07
N SER A 124 -7.35 0.83 1.34
CA SER A 124 -8.33 0.24 0.42
C SER A 124 -7.87 -1.12 -0.16
N GLY A 125 -7.64 -1.22 -1.49
CA GLY A 125 -7.10 -2.42 -2.13
C GLY A 125 -5.76 -2.90 -1.55
N GLY A 126 -4.92 -1.99 -1.02
CA GLY A 126 -3.71 -2.34 -0.28
C GLY A 126 -4.01 -3.05 1.03
N THR A 127 -5.08 -2.66 1.72
CA THR A 127 -5.59 -3.37 2.90
C THR A 127 -6.04 -4.78 2.54
N LEU A 128 -6.79 -4.97 1.44
CA LEU A 128 -7.21 -6.31 0.98
C LEU A 128 -6.01 -7.24 0.79
N ILE A 129 -4.94 -6.73 0.18
CA ILE A 129 -3.70 -7.48 -0.03
C ILE A 129 -3.03 -7.80 1.32
N ALA A 130 -2.97 -6.84 2.24
CA ALA A 130 -2.42 -7.06 3.58
C ALA A 130 -3.20 -8.12 4.36
N LEU A 131 -4.54 -8.09 4.33
CA LEU A 131 -5.41 -9.08 4.98
C LEU A 131 -5.26 -10.50 4.41
N ALA A 132 -4.79 -10.63 3.17
CA ALA A 132 -4.52 -11.91 2.53
C ALA A 132 -3.25 -12.60 3.06
N ALA A 133 -2.31 -11.86 3.65
CA ALA A 133 -1.09 -12.41 4.22
C ALA A 133 -1.34 -13.16 5.54
N ASP A 134 -0.42 -14.06 5.91
CA ASP A 134 -0.48 -14.79 7.20
C ASP A 134 -0.13 -13.88 8.37
N GLU A 135 0.69 -12.85 8.13
CA GLU A 135 1.14 -11.89 9.12
C GLU A 135 1.30 -10.51 8.48
N ILE A 136 0.96 -9.48 9.22
CA ILE A 136 1.13 -8.08 8.81
C ILE A 136 2.14 -7.42 9.74
N ILE A 137 3.26 -6.93 9.21
CA ILE A 137 4.25 -6.17 9.97
C ILE A 137 4.14 -4.70 9.55
N MET A 138 3.65 -3.88 10.47
CA MET A 138 3.47 -2.44 10.28
C MET A 138 4.55 -1.67 11.03
N SER A 139 4.97 -0.50 10.53
CA SER A 139 5.68 0.42 11.42
C SER A 139 4.71 0.98 12.48
N GLU A 140 5.24 1.48 13.59
CA GLU A 140 4.45 2.00 14.70
C GLU A 140 3.43 3.08 14.26
N TYR A 141 3.80 3.88 13.26
CA TYR A 141 2.96 4.98 12.73
C TYR A 141 2.32 4.64 11.38
N ALA A 142 2.44 3.39 10.93
CA ALA A 142 1.80 2.98 9.70
C ALA A 142 0.30 2.78 9.89
N VAL A 143 -0.44 2.92 8.81
CA VAL A 143 -1.88 2.74 8.79
C VAL A 143 -2.32 1.83 7.65
N ILE A 144 -3.40 1.11 7.88
CA ILE A 144 -4.23 0.50 6.84
C ILE A 144 -5.57 1.24 6.83
N GLY A 145 -6.47 0.94 5.91
CA GLY A 145 -7.75 1.63 5.81
C GLY A 145 -8.94 0.72 5.58
N PRO A 146 -10.16 1.29 5.60
CA PRO A 146 -11.36 0.60 5.16
C PRO A 146 -11.22 0.14 3.71
N VAL A 147 -12.04 -0.84 3.35
CA VAL A 147 -12.10 -1.40 1.99
C VAL A 147 -13.46 -1.19 1.34
N ASP A 148 -14.26 -0.25 1.87
CA ASP A 148 -15.59 0.06 1.37
C ASP A 148 -15.57 0.44 -0.12
N PRO A 149 -16.47 -0.12 -0.95
CA PRO A 149 -16.44 0.13 -2.38
C PRO A 149 -16.82 1.56 -2.73
N GLN A 150 -16.09 2.13 -3.69
CA GLN A 150 -16.37 3.46 -4.25
C GLN A 150 -16.96 3.31 -5.65
N LEU A 151 -18.10 3.93 -5.91
CA LEU A 151 -18.74 3.99 -7.22
C LEU A 151 -18.63 5.40 -7.78
N GLY A 152 -17.71 5.60 -8.70
CA GLY A 152 -17.32 6.93 -9.16
C GLY A 152 -16.73 7.75 -8.01
N GLN A 153 -17.41 8.83 -7.63
CA GLN A 153 -16.95 9.73 -6.56
C GLN A 153 -17.64 9.47 -5.19
N TYR A 154 -18.54 8.48 -5.12
CA TYR A 154 -19.36 8.27 -3.93
C TYR A 154 -19.12 6.89 -3.30
N PRO A 155 -19.03 6.83 -1.96
CA PRO A 155 -19.06 5.56 -1.25
C PRO A 155 -20.40 4.83 -1.49
N ALA A 156 -20.34 3.53 -1.77
CA ALA A 156 -21.52 2.70 -2.00
C ALA A 156 -22.54 2.80 -0.84
N ALA A 157 -22.06 2.76 0.40
CA ALA A 157 -22.89 2.94 1.59
C ALA A 157 -23.62 4.29 1.63
N SER A 158 -23.00 5.36 1.12
CA SER A 158 -23.61 6.69 1.08
C SER A 158 -24.71 6.79 0.02
N ILE A 159 -24.54 6.11 -1.12
CA ILE A 159 -25.58 6.02 -2.15
C ILE A 159 -26.82 5.34 -1.58
N LEU A 160 -26.66 4.16 -0.96
CA LEU A 160 -27.75 3.42 -0.32
C LEU A 160 -28.45 4.25 0.77
N LYS A 161 -27.67 4.96 1.60
CA LYS A 161 -28.19 5.83 2.65
C LYS A 161 -29.00 7.01 2.09
N ALA A 162 -28.59 7.56 0.94
CA ALA A 162 -29.30 8.65 0.28
C ALA A 162 -30.65 8.18 -0.28
N VAL A 163 -30.66 7.03 -0.95
CA VAL A 163 -31.90 6.43 -1.50
C VAL A 163 -32.88 6.07 -0.38
N ALA A 164 -32.41 5.46 0.72
CA ALA A 164 -33.26 5.08 1.85
C ALA A 164 -33.94 6.26 2.57
N LYS A 165 -33.48 7.50 2.35
CA LYS A 165 -34.04 8.71 2.96
C LYS A 165 -35.17 9.36 2.15
N LYS A 166 -35.45 8.85 0.95
CA LYS A 166 -36.46 9.42 0.03
C LYS A 166 -37.51 8.38 -0.32
N PRO A 167 -38.74 8.81 -0.60
CA PRO A 167 -39.70 7.96 -1.29
C PRO A 167 -39.15 7.57 -2.67
N VAL A 168 -39.33 6.33 -3.08
CA VAL A 168 -38.79 5.82 -4.35
C VAL A 168 -39.19 6.65 -5.56
N ALA A 169 -40.43 7.22 -5.53
CA ALA A 169 -40.94 8.09 -6.59
C ALA A 169 -40.18 9.44 -6.73
N GLU A 170 -39.36 9.80 -5.75
CA GLU A 170 -38.51 11.01 -5.76
C GLU A 170 -37.04 10.72 -6.09
N VAL A 171 -36.72 9.48 -6.42
CA VAL A 171 -35.37 9.06 -6.79
C VAL A 171 -35.35 8.81 -8.30
N ASP A 172 -34.38 9.40 -8.98
CA ASP A 172 -34.21 9.18 -10.42
C ASP A 172 -33.65 7.78 -10.72
N ASP A 173 -33.89 7.28 -11.93
CA ASP A 173 -33.53 5.91 -12.35
C ASP A 173 -32.02 5.66 -12.26
N ASN A 174 -31.16 6.64 -12.58
CA ASN A 174 -29.71 6.46 -12.50
C ASN A 174 -29.26 6.24 -11.07
N THR A 175 -29.83 6.97 -10.12
CA THR A 175 -29.55 6.79 -8.68
C THR A 175 -30.06 5.43 -8.20
N LEU A 176 -31.19 4.94 -8.68
CA LEU A 176 -31.68 3.59 -8.36
C LEU A 176 -30.75 2.49 -8.92
N ILE A 177 -30.28 2.65 -10.18
CA ILE A 177 -29.33 1.73 -10.78
C ILE A 177 -27.99 1.73 -10.00
N LEU A 178 -27.51 2.91 -9.59
CA LEU A 178 -26.31 3.02 -8.76
C LEU A 178 -26.51 2.38 -7.37
N ALA A 179 -27.70 2.47 -6.80
CA ALA A 179 -28.00 1.81 -5.53
C ALA A 179 -27.94 0.27 -5.64
N ASP A 180 -28.51 -0.30 -6.71
CA ASP A 180 -28.39 -1.74 -6.99
C ASP A 180 -26.92 -2.17 -7.15
N GLN A 181 -26.13 -1.40 -7.89
CA GLN A 181 -24.70 -1.66 -8.02
C GLN A 181 -23.94 -1.53 -6.68
N ALA A 182 -24.31 -0.55 -5.85
CA ALA A 182 -23.74 -0.34 -4.53
C ALA A 182 -23.99 -1.52 -3.60
N GLU A 183 -25.20 -2.06 -3.58
CA GLU A 183 -25.56 -3.23 -2.78
C GLU A 183 -24.76 -4.46 -3.19
N LYS A 184 -24.67 -4.72 -4.50
CA LYS A 184 -23.86 -5.81 -5.07
C LYS A 184 -22.39 -5.66 -4.71
N ALA A 185 -21.82 -4.46 -4.89
CA ALA A 185 -20.40 -4.20 -4.61
C ALA A 185 -20.07 -4.39 -3.12
N MET A 186 -20.92 -3.90 -2.22
CA MET A 186 -20.76 -4.07 -0.77
C MET A 186 -20.80 -5.55 -0.38
N THR A 187 -21.77 -6.29 -0.90
CA THR A 187 -21.92 -7.73 -0.62
C THR A 187 -20.69 -8.51 -1.11
N GLN A 188 -20.26 -8.30 -2.37
CA GLN A 188 -19.11 -8.98 -2.96
C GLN A 188 -17.82 -8.69 -2.20
N LEU A 189 -17.64 -7.45 -1.77
CA LEU A 189 -16.42 -7.06 -1.06
C LEU A 189 -16.41 -7.58 0.38
N ARG A 190 -17.54 -7.53 1.08
CA ARG A 190 -17.69 -8.18 2.40
C ARG A 190 -17.36 -9.67 2.32
N ASP A 191 -17.92 -10.39 1.35
CA ASP A 191 -17.69 -11.83 1.19
C ASP A 191 -16.21 -12.12 0.88
N SER A 192 -15.56 -11.27 0.07
CA SER A 192 -14.12 -11.37 -0.19
C SER A 192 -13.28 -11.13 1.07
N VAL A 193 -13.64 -10.15 1.90
CA VAL A 193 -12.94 -9.91 3.17
C VAL A 193 -13.13 -11.08 4.13
N GLN A 194 -14.33 -11.68 4.18
CA GLN A 194 -14.58 -12.88 4.97
C GLN A 194 -13.68 -14.04 4.49
N GLU A 195 -13.61 -14.28 3.17
CA GLU A 195 -12.72 -15.27 2.57
C GLU A 195 -11.27 -15.10 3.06
N LEU A 196 -10.75 -13.87 2.98
CA LEU A 196 -9.36 -13.55 3.33
C LEU A 196 -9.05 -13.66 4.83
N LEU A 197 -10.03 -13.42 5.70
CA LEU A 197 -9.87 -13.46 7.15
C LEU A 197 -10.11 -14.86 7.75
N THR A 198 -10.81 -15.74 7.04
CA THR A 198 -11.12 -17.08 7.52
C THR A 198 -9.84 -17.87 7.82
N GLY A 199 -9.77 -18.44 9.01
CA GLY A 199 -8.61 -19.19 9.49
C GLY A 199 -7.47 -18.34 10.06
N LYS A 200 -7.55 -16.99 9.95
CA LYS A 200 -6.51 -16.07 10.48
C LYS A 200 -6.92 -15.39 11.78
N ILE A 201 -8.21 -15.19 11.97
CA ILE A 201 -8.78 -14.65 13.20
C ILE A 201 -9.88 -15.58 13.73
N PRO A 202 -10.31 -15.45 15.00
CA PRO A 202 -11.41 -16.22 15.52
C PRO A 202 -12.67 -16.11 14.65
N GLN A 203 -13.30 -17.23 14.33
CA GLN A 203 -14.40 -17.30 13.35
C GLN A 203 -15.59 -16.41 13.73
N GLU A 204 -15.86 -16.23 15.02
CA GLU A 204 -16.92 -15.34 15.52
C GLU A 204 -16.68 -13.85 15.21
N LYS A 205 -15.44 -13.47 14.93
CA LYS A 205 -15.05 -12.08 14.59
C LYS A 205 -15.01 -11.83 13.09
N VAL A 206 -14.95 -12.87 12.27
CA VAL A 206 -14.75 -12.74 10.80
C VAL A 206 -15.84 -11.89 10.17
N GLU A 207 -17.10 -12.24 10.41
CA GLU A 207 -18.25 -11.52 9.83
C GLU A 207 -18.31 -10.07 10.33
N GLN A 208 -18.14 -9.87 11.63
CA GLN A 208 -18.19 -8.53 12.23
C GLN A 208 -17.11 -7.63 11.63
N LEU A 209 -15.88 -8.13 11.52
CA LEU A 209 -14.76 -7.33 10.98
C LEU A 209 -14.91 -7.10 9.48
N ALA A 210 -15.41 -8.09 8.73
CA ALA A 210 -15.68 -7.92 7.31
C ALA A 210 -16.71 -6.81 7.06
N ARG A 211 -17.81 -6.77 7.82
CA ARG A 211 -18.79 -5.68 7.77
C ARG A 211 -18.19 -4.34 8.14
N LEU A 212 -17.44 -4.30 9.25
CA LEU A 212 -16.80 -3.09 9.76
C LEU A 212 -15.89 -2.43 8.71
N LEU A 213 -15.13 -3.24 7.98
CA LEU A 213 -14.18 -2.76 6.98
C LEU A 213 -14.82 -2.41 5.64
N SER A 214 -15.95 -3.06 5.24
CA SER A 214 -16.51 -2.95 3.87
C SER A 214 -17.81 -2.19 3.76
N GLU A 215 -18.54 -1.95 4.86
CA GLU A 215 -19.89 -1.39 4.79
C GLU A 215 -19.96 0.13 5.07
N GLY A 216 -18.83 0.84 4.94
CA GLY A 216 -18.80 2.30 5.06
C GLY A 216 -19.10 2.81 6.47
N THR A 217 -18.57 2.14 7.47
CA THR A 217 -18.61 2.58 8.88
C THR A 217 -17.86 3.89 9.06
N TRP A 218 -16.76 4.06 8.34
CA TRP A 218 -15.90 5.25 8.33
C TRP A 218 -15.85 5.90 6.94
N THR A 219 -15.16 7.03 6.85
CA THR A 219 -14.76 7.57 5.55
C THR A 219 -13.67 6.68 4.93
N HIS A 220 -13.58 6.67 3.60
CA HIS A 220 -12.65 5.78 2.87
C HIS A 220 -11.17 6.01 3.22
N ASP A 221 -10.81 7.18 3.69
CA ASP A 221 -9.47 7.59 4.11
C ASP A 221 -9.22 7.44 5.62
N HIS A 222 -10.14 6.80 6.36
CA HIS A 222 -10.00 6.62 7.81
C HIS A 222 -8.77 5.77 8.14
N PRO A 223 -7.82 6.29 8.97
CA PRO A 223 -6.61 5.55 9.32
C PRO A 223 -6.90 4.52 10.41
N ILE A 224 -6.68 3.25 10.10
CA ILE A 224 -6.67 2.15 11.08
C ILE A 224 -5.22 1.96 11.51
N THR A 225 -4.90 2.42 12.72
CA THR A 225 -3.55 2.33 13.29
C THR A 225 -3.19 0.88 13.67
N PHE A 226 -1.92 0.66 14.01
CA PHE A 226 -1.46 -0.62 14.53
C PHE A 226 -2.28 -1.09 15.75
N GLU A 227 -2.54 -0.19 16.71
CA GLU A 227 -3.28 -0.51 17.94
C GLU A 227 -4.72 -0.90 17.62
N VAL A 228 -5.37 -0.19 16.70
CA VAL A 228 -6.75 -0.48 16.26
C VAL A 228 -6.79 -1.82 15.53
N ALA A 229 -5.88 -2.05 14.59
CA ALA A 229 -5.78 -3.33 13.86
C ALA A 229 -5.57 -4.52 14.83
N LYS A 230 -4.70 -4.32 15.83
CA LYS A 230 -4.46 -5.30 16.89
C LYS A 230 -5.71 -5.56 17.75
N SER A 231 -6.47 -4.52 18.08
CA SER A 231 -7.73 -4.65 18.84
C SER A 231 -8.81 -5.44 18.09
N PHE A 232 -8.79 -5.40 16.78
CA PHE A 232 -9.66 -6.22 15.91
C PHE A 232 -9.26 -7.70 15.90
N GLY A 233 -8.06 -8.02 16.43
CA GLY A 233 -7.53 -9.38 16.44
C GLY A 233 -6.80 -9.76 15.14
N LEU A 234 -6.47 -8.78 14.29
CA LEU A 234 -5.65 -9.03 13.09
C LEU A 234 -4.24 -9.50 13.49
N PRO A 235 -3.60 -10.36 12.68
CA PRO A 235 -2.26 -10.87 12.95
C PRO A 235 -1.19 -9.80 12.65
N VAL A 236 -1.21 -8.70 13.42
CA VAL A 236 -0.33 -7.54 13.23
C VAL A 236 0.80 -7.51 14.24
N ARG A 237 2.00 -7.09 13.77
CA ARG A 237 3.19 -6.81 14.60
C ARG A 237 3.77 -5.44 14.21
N SER A 238 4.55 -4.83 15.12
CA SER A 238 5.15 -3.49 14.89
C SER A 238 6.67 -3.49 14.80
N ASP A 239 7.31 -4.67 14.71
CA ASP A 239 8.75 -4.84 14.68
C ASP A 239 9.35 -4.85 13.26
N ILE A 240 8.93 -3.90 12.43
CA ILE A 240 9.47 -3.74 11.08
C ILE A 240 10.98 -3.44 11.13
N SER A 241 11.77 -4.16 10.35
CA SER A 241 13.21 -3.92 10.31
C SER A 241 13.55 -2.64 9.54
N THR A 242 14.69 -2.04 9.90
CA THR A 242 15.13 -0.78 9.28
C THR A 242 15.38 -0.92 7.78
N GLU A 243 15.74 -2.11 7.31
CA GLU A 243 15.96 -2.36 5.89
C GLU A 243 14.73 -2.08 5.03
N PHE A 244 13.52 -2.38 5.54
CA PHE A 244 12.29 -2.06 4.81
C PHE A 244 12.00 -0.54 4.78
N LEU A 245 12.36 0.18 5.84
CA LEU A 245 12.26 1.64 5.88
C LEU A 245 13.30 2.29 4.95
N ASP A 246 14.53 1.79 4.96
CA ASP A 246 15.60 2.22 4.06
C ASP A 246 15.22 1.98 2.59
N LEU A 247 14.57 0.84 2.31
CA LEU A 247 14.07 0.51 0.97
C LEU A 247 13.08 1.56 0.47
N MET A 248 12.21 2.07 1.34
CA MET A 248 11.27 3.15 1.00
C MET A 248 12.00 4.46 0.67
N GLY A 249 13.15 4.73 1.28
CA GLY A 249 14.00 5.88 0.98
C GLY A 249 14.59 5.85 -0.44
N LEU A 250 14.71 4.65 -1.03
CA LEU A 250 15.17 4.47 -2.41
C LEU A 250 14.08 4.68 -3.48
N TYR A 251 12.85 4.98 -3.06
CA TYR A 251 11.77 5.47 -3.90
C TYR A 251 11.57 6.97 -3.65
N PRO A 252 12.34 7.83 -4.32
CA PRO A 252 12.26 9.27 -4.06
C PRO A 252 10.89 9.79 -4.45
N GLN A 253 10.38 10.67 -3.61
CA GLN A 253 9.26 11.52 -3.98
C GLN A 253 9.75 12.63 -4.91
N PRO A 254 8.88 13.25 -5.74
CA PRO A 254 9.28 14.37 -6.58
C PRO A 254 9.81 15.48 -5.70
N VAL A 255 10.98 15.95 -6.04
CA VAL A 255 11.60 17.07 -5.33
C VAL A 255 10.74 18.31 -5.59
N ARG A 256 9.96 18.72 -4.60
CA ARG A 256 9.50 20.11 -4.55
C ARG A 256 10.75 21.00 -4.53
N ARG A 257 10.69 22.16 -5.13
CA ARG A 257 11.84 23.10 -5.17
C ARG A 257 12.41 23.39 -3.78
N GLN A 258 11.60 23.20 -2.73
CA GLN A 258 12.02 23.23 -1.32
C GLN A 258 11.36 22.07 -0.58
N PRO A 259 12.11 21.30 0.22
CA PRO A 259 11.53 20.27 1.07
C PRO A 259 10.61 20.93 2.11
N THR A 260 9.47 20.31 2.37
CA THR A 260 8.53 20.78 3.40
C THR A 260 8.85 20.20 4.78
N VAL A 261 9.66 19.16 4.83
CA VAL A 261 10.17 18.54 6.07
C VAL A 261 11.67 18.36 5.91
N GLU A 262 12.42 18.92 6.84
CA GLU A 262 13.89 18.83 6.87
C GLU A 262 14.36 18.31 8.22
N TYR A 263 15.27 17.35 8.20
CA TYR A 263 15.93 16.82 9.38
C TYR A 263 17.27 16.16 8.98
N LEU A 264 18.15 16.01 9.94
CA LEU A 264 19.36 15.21 9.75
C LEU A 264 18.96 13.72 9.85
N PRO A 265 19.23 12.87 8.85
CA PRO A 265 18.81 11.46 8.83
C PRO A 265 19.70 10.59 9.74
N GLU A 266 19.95 11.04 10.95
CA GLU A 266 20.74 10.38 11.98
C GLU A 266 19.86 9.97 13.13
N ARG A 267 20.07 8.76 13.68
CA ARG A 267 19.39 8.34 14.89
C ARG A 267 19.87 9.17 16.05
N ARG A 268 19.02 10.01 16.61
CA ARG A 268 19.28 10.67 17.88
C ARG A 268 18.93 9.74 19.05
N ARG A 269 19.93 9.40 19.84
CA ARG A 269 19.73 8.72 21.13
C ARG A 269 19.72 9.77 22.23
N PHE A 270 18.91 9.56 23.25
CA PHE A 270 19.00 10.35 24.48
C PHE A 270 20.38 10.10 25.10
N GLN A 271 21.21 11.13 25.15
CA GLN A 271 22.42 11.13 25.97
C GLN A 271 21.95 11.47 27.40
N GLY A 272 21.74 10.42 28.21
CA GLY A 272 21.47 10.61 29.64
C GLY A 272 22.57 11.51 30.19
N SER A 273 22.19 12.51 30.99
CA SER A 273 23.11 13.34 31.74
C SER A 273 24.05 12.42 32.51
N GLN A 274 25.31 12.30 32.09
CA GLN A 274 26.33 11.82 33.00
C GLN A 274 26.33 12.76 34.21
N GLY A 275 26.09 12.20 35.39
CA GLY A 275 26.02 12.93 36.63
C GLY A 275 27.21 13.86 36.78
N ARG A 276 26.93 15.10 37.04
CA ARG A 276 27.83 15.98 37.72
C ARG A 276 27.81 15.56 39.20
N ASP A 277 28.64 14.58 39.52
CA ASP A 277 29.08 14.37 40.87
C ASP A 277 30.57 14.68 40.88
N ALA A 278 30.89 15.85 41.40
CA ALA A 278 32.17 16.20 41.98
C ALA A 278 31.92 17.15 43.16
#